data_9fc1e10c182ec7abe7dc0d4d92993169
#
_entry.id   9fc1e10c182ec7abe7dc0d4d92993169
#
_cell.length_a   1.000
_cell.length_b   1.000
_cell.length_c   1.000
_cell.angle_alpha   90.00
_cell.angle_beta   90.00
_cell.angle_gamma   90.00
#
_symmetry.space_group_name_H-M   'P 1'
#
loop_
_entity.id
_entity.type
_entity.pdbx_description
1 polymer ?
#
loop_
_entity_poly.entity_id
_entity_poly.type
_entity_poly.pdbx_seq_one_letter_code
_entity_poly.pdbx_strand_id
1 'polypeptide(L)'
;MSLILPENYDPHMTVRETQEAIKYIRDTFQREFGKEMNLERISAPLFVEKSSGLNDNLNGVERPVQFDVAGIPGETVEVVHSLAKWKRMALKKYDFEPGEGLYTNMNAIRRDEELDNLHSCYVDQWDWEKVIRKVDRTEETLKTTVRHIFKIIKHMEHEVWYKDPQAVKHLPDDVTFITTQELEDRYPDKTPKERENLITKEYGCVFLMKIGDKLASGEPHDGRAPDYDDWQLNGDILFWHDTLDCALEISSMGIRVDEKSLASQLKKAGCEDRRELPYHKMLLHGELPYTIGGGIGQSRLCMLLLDRAHVGAVQASLWPEEMRQTCREHDIILL
;
A
#
# COMPACT_ATOMS: atom_id res chain seq x y z
N MET A 1 -19.79 5.03 11.13
CA MET A 1 -18.62 4.15 11.22
C MET A 1 -18.75 3.23 12.39
N SER A 2 -18.56 1.94 12.22
CA SER A 2 -18.49 0.99 13.33
C SER A 2 -17.01 0.71 13.62
N LEU A 3 -16.51 1.20 14.75
CA LEU A 3 -15.23 0.77 15.29
C LEU A 3 -15.31 -0.71 15.69
N ILE A 4 -14.26 -1.45 15.43
CA ILE A 4 -14.07 -2.78 15.99
C ILE A 4 -13.45 -2.58 17.38
N LEU A 5 -14.12 -3.06 18.40
CA LEU A 5 -13.74 -2.91 19.80
C LEU A 5 -13.48 -4.31 20.38
N PRO A 6 -12.21 -4.76 20.43
CA PRO A 6 -11.88 -6.08 20.94
C PRO A 6 -12.24 -6.20 22.44
N GLU A 7 -12.83 -7.33 22.83
CA GLU A 7 -13.08 -7.64 24.23
C GLU A 7 -11.76 -7.90 24.98
N ASN A 8 -11.62 -7.31 26.17
CA ASN A 8 -10.43 -7.49 27.05
C ASN A 8 -9.09 -7.12 26.36
N TYR A 9 -9.10 -6.09 25.51
CA TYR A 9 -7.89 -5.62 24.86
C TYR A 9 -6.90 -5.05 25.88
N ASP A 10 -5.66 -5.57 25.87
CA ASP A 10 -4.53 -5.06 26.66
C ASP A 10 -3.37 -4.72 25.73
N PRO A 11 -3.02 -3.43 25.57
CA PRO A 11 -1.90 -3.02 24.76
C PRO A 11 -0.54 -3.44 25.34
N HIS A 12 -0.44 -3.92 26.59
CA HIS A 12 0.73 -4.35 27.40
C HIS A 12 1.96 -3.41 27.36
N MET A 13 1.97 -2.39 26.51
CA MET A 13 3.02 -1.38 26.38
C MET A 13 2.50 -0.01 26.77
N THR A 14 3.32 0.78 27.44
CA THR A 14 3.10 2.22 27.60
C THR A 14 3.25 2.94 26.26
N VAL A 15 2.75 4.17 26.17
CA VAL A 15 2.91 5.02 24.97
C VAL A 15 4.39 5.20 24.61
N ARG A 16 5.27 5.35 25.60
CA ARG A 16 6.71 5.51 25.36
C ARG A 16 7.34 4.25 24.78
N GLU A 17 7.05 3.09 25.34
CA GLU A 17 7.53 1.80 24.83
C GLU A 17 7.01 1.54 23.40
N THR A 18 5.75 1.89 23.14
CA THR A 18 5.18 1.83 21.79
C THR A 18 5.96 2.71 20.81
N GLN A 19 6.34 3.95 21.18
CA GLN A 19 7.15 4.83 20.34
C GLN A 19 8.55 4.27 20.08
N GLU A 20 9.18 3.66 21.08
CA GLU A 20 10.49 3.00 20.95
C GLU A 20 10.37 1.77 20.02
N ALA A 21 9.30 0.99 20.11
CA ALA A 21 9.03 -0.14 19.25
C ALA A 21 8.75 0.29 17.79
N ILE A 22 7.94 1.33 17.58
CA ILE A 22 7.69 1.92 16.24
C ILE A 22 9.02 2.34 15.59
N LYS A 23 9.86 3.08 16.33
CA LYS A 23 11.17 3.49 15.82
C LYS A 23 12.01 2.28 15.43
N TYR A 24 12.07 1.26 16.28
CA TYR A 24 12.85 0.06 16.02
C TYR A 24 12.37 -0.68 14.76
N ILE A 25 11.05 -0.90 14.65
CA ILE A 25 10.44 -1.54 13.48
C ILE A 25 10.78 -0.78 12.21
N ARG A 26 10.55 0.54 12.20
CA ARG A 26 10.77 1.35 11.01
C ARG A 26 12.24 1.39 10.58
N ASP A 27 13.16 1.60 11.51
CA ASP A 27 14.60 1.68 11.20
C ASP A 27 15.14 0.32 10.72
N THR A 28 14.69 -0.78 11.34
CA THR A 28 15.14 -2.12 10.97
C THR A 28 14.55 -2.54 9.63
N PHE A 29 13.23 -2.41 9.47
CA PHE A 29 12.57 -2.81 8.24
C PHE A 29 13.13 -2.08 7.02
N GLN A 30 13.23 -0.75 7.04
CA GLN A 30 13.71 0.01 5.87
C GLN A 30 15.16 -0.35 5.49
N ARG A 31 16.01 -0.69 6.47
CA ARG A 31 17.38 -1.13 6.22
C ARG A 31 17.41 -2.49 5.54
N GLU A 32 16.70 -3.48 6.10
CA GLU A 32 16.66 -4.83 5.55
C GLU A 32 15.95 -4.84 4.19
N PHE A 33 14.86 -4.10 4.05
CA PHE A 33 14.11 -3.97 2.80
C PHE A 33 14.97 -3.37 1.67
N GLY A 34 15.66 -2.26 1.95
CA GLY A 34 16.57 -1.65 0.98
C GLY A 34 17.66 -2.60 0.53
N LYS A 35 18.26 -3.34 1.48
CA LYS A 35 19.32 -4.31 1.19
C LYS A 35 18.82 -5.52 0.40
N GLU A 36 17.78 -6.21 0.88
CA GLU A 36 17.29 -7.44 0.27
C GLU A 36 16.66 -7.21 -1.11
N MET A 37 16.03 -6.06 -1.31
CA MET A 37 15.39 -5.71 -2.57
C MET A 37 16.30 -4.96 -3.53
N ASN A 38 17.54 -4.63 -3.13
CA ASN A 38 18.49 -3.78 -3.89
C ASN A 38 17.88 -2.42 -4.24
N LEU A 39 17.47 -1.69 -3.22
CA LEU A 39 16.82 -0.38 -3.34
C LEU A 39 17.64 0.71 -2.65
N GLU A 40 17.83 1.82 -3.32
CA GLU A 40 18.43 3.01 -2.75
C GLU A 40 17.37 3.93 -2.16
N ARG A 41 17.64 4.50 -0.97
CA ARG A 41 16.75 5.49 -0.39
C ARG A 41 16.95 6.84 -1.07
N ILE A 42 15.89 7.42 -1.63
CA ILE A 42 15.94 8.75 -2.25
C ILE A 42 14.95 9.71 -1.59
N SER A 43 15.16 11.01 -1.83
CA SER A 43 14.17 12.06 -1.52
C SER A 43 13.07 12.06 -2.58
N ALA A 44 11.83 12.19 -2.13
CA ALA A 44 10.67 12.32 -2.99
C ALA A 44 9.83 13.56 -2.61
N PRO A 45 9.04 14.12 -3.53
CA PRO A 45 8.21 15.27 -3.23
C PRO A 45 7.02 14.87 -2.33
N LEU A 46 6.64 15.80 -1.43
CA LEU A 46 5.38 15.71 -0.69
C LEU A 46 4.19 16.14 -1.55
N PHE A 47 4.44 16.99 -2.55
CA PHE A 47 3.42 17.56 -3.44
C PHE A 47 3.98 17.72 -4.84
N VAL A 48 3.09 17.72 -5.82
CA VAL A 48 3.40 17.84 -7.25
C VAL A 48 2.51 18.89 -7.92
N GLU A 49 2.95 19.42 -9.05
CA GLU A 49 2.13 20.25 -9.90
C GLU A 49 0.97 19.44 -10.48
N LYS A 50 -0.25 19.97 -10.40
CA LYS A 50 -1.45 19.33 -10.96
C LYS A 50 -1.32 19.09 -12.46
N SER A 51 -0.75 20.06 -13.18
CA SER A 51 -0.51 19.98 -14.63
C SER A 51 0.42 18.83 -15.05
N SER A 52 1.27 18.35 -14.14
CA SER A 52 2.19 17.23 -14.41
C SER A 52 1.47 15.87 -14.62
N GLY A 53 0.27 15.70 -14.07
CA GLY A 53 -0.46 14.44 -14.06
C GLY A 53 0.18 13.32 -13.24
N LEU A 54 1.17 13.66 -12.39
CA LEU A 54 1.95 12.70 -11.60
C LEU A 54 1.22 12.23 -10.35
N ASN A 55 0.26 13.01 -9.84
CA ASN A 55 -0.51 12.59 -8.67
C ASN A 55 -1.39 11.37 -9.01
N ASP A 56 -1.68 10.57 -8.01
CA ASP A 56 -2.60 9.46 -8.12
C ASP A 56 -4.04 9.97 -7.95
N ASN A 57 -4.91 9.56 -8.86
CA ASN A 57 -6.34 9.88 -8.76
C ASN A 57 -7.12 8.81 -7.97
N LEU A 58 -6.44 7.82 -7.38
CA LEU A 58 -7.05 6.69 -6.68
C LEU A 58 -8.19 6.07 -7.52
N ASN A 59 -9.40 6.05 -6.97
CA ASN A 59 -10.60 5.58 -7.70
C ASN A 59 -11.22 6.66 -8.61
N GLY A 60 -10.66 7.89 -8.62
CA GLY A 60 -11.10 9.00 -9.47
C GLY A 60 -12.16 9.89 -8.84
N VAL A 61 -12.56 9.64 -7.61
CA VAL A 61 -13.57 10.41 -6.86
C VAL A 61 -12.95 11.19 -5.69
N GLU A 62 -11.80 10.75 -5.20
CA GLU A 62 -11.09 11.36 -4.07
C GLU A 62 -10.47 12.70 -4.48
N ARG A 63 -10.63 13.69 -3.63
CA ARG A 63 -10.13 15.04 -3.85
C ARG A 63 -8.76 15.23 -3.21
N PRO A 64 -7.70 15.60 -3.98
CA PRO A 64 -6.42 15.93 -3.37
C PRO A 64 -6.52 17.23 -2.52
N VAL A 65 -5.62 17.35 -1.55
CA VAL A 65 -5.37 18.64 -0.88
C VAL A 65 -4.60 19.51 -1.85
N GLN A 66 -5.18 20.65 -2.22
CA GLN A 66 -4.64 21.60 -3.20
C GLN A 66 -4.30 22.94 -2.54
N PHE A 67 -3.23 23.57 -3.02
CA PHE A 67 -2.81 24.90 -2.61
C PHE A 67 -2.02 25.59 -3.72
N ASP A 68 -1.79 26.87 -3.57
CA ASP A 68 -0.91 27.69 -4.41
C ASP A 68 0.44 27.93 -3.73
N VAL A 69 1.46 28.19 -4.54
CA VAL A 69 2.81 28.54 -4.06
C VAL A 69 3.18 29.89 -4.65
N ALA A 70 3.45 30.87 -3.79
CA ALA A 70 3.72 32.26 -4.19
C ALA A 70 4.85 32.40 -5.24
N GLY A 71 5.85 31.51 -5.21
CA GLY A 71 6.96 31.48 -6.15
C GLY A 71 6.65 30.81 -7.49
N ILE A 72 5.46 30.22 -7.66
CA ILE A 72 5.02 29.51 -8.88
C ILE A 72 3.60 30.00 -9.24
N PRO A 73 3.47 31.26 -9.69
CA PRO A 73 2.17 31.86 -9.92
C PRO A 73 1.42 31.15 -11.08
N GLY A 74 0.12 30.91 -10.88
CA GLY A 74 -0.75 30.30 -11.89
C GLY A 74 -0.75 28.77 -11.92
N GLU A 75 0.07 28.10 -11.09
CA GLU A 75 0.07 26.64 -10.95
C GLU A 75 -0.67 26.22 -9.67
N THR A 76 -1.44 25.15 -9.77
CA THR A 76 -2.05 24.46 -8.63
C THR A 76 -1.17 23.29 -8.22
N VAL A 77 -0.85 23.20 -6.93
CA VAL A 77 -0.03 22.13 -6.35
C VAL A 77 -0.92 21.20 -5.55
N GLU A 78 -0.66 19.90 -5.63
CA GLU A 78 -1.42 18.85 -4.94
C GLU A 78 -0.50 18.06 -4.02
N VAL A 79 -0.91 17.86 -2.76
CA VAL A 79 -0.30 16.85 -1.90
C VAL A 79 -0.53 15.48 -2.51
N VAL A 80 0.50 14.67 -2.58
CA VAL A 80 0.42 13.36 -3.24
C VAL A 80 -0.55 12.40 -2.52
N HIS A 81 -1.28 11.62 -3.31
CA HIS A 81 -2.01 10.43 -2.84
C HIS A 81 -1.14 9.16 -2.93
N SER A 82 -0.27 9.08 -3.94
CA SER A 82 0.80 8.10 -4.07
C SER A 82 1.92 8.64 -4.97
N LEU A 83 3.07 7.99 -4.95
CA LEU A 83 4.23 8.34 -5.80
C LEU A 83 4.45 7.34 -6.94
N ALA A 84 3.47 6.48 -7.25
CA ALA A 84 3.64 5.40 -8.22
C ALA A 84 4.18 5.87 -9.58
N LYS A 85 3.59 6.94 -10.15
CA LYS A 85 4.03 7.51 -11.42
C LYS A 85 5.35 8.27 -11.29
N TRP A 86 5.51 9.03 -10.22
CA TRP A 86 6.72 9.82 -9.97
C TRP A 86 7.97 8.93 -9.81
N LYS A 87 7.87 7.82 -9.07
CA LYS A 87 8.99 6.89 -8.86
C LYS A 87 9.53 6.33 -10.17
N ARG A 88 8.63 5.93 -11.08
CA ARG A 88 9.02 5.42 -12.40
C ARG A 88 9.77 6.46 -13.23
N MET A 89 9.34 7.73 -13.17
CA MET A 89 10.09 8.84 -13.79
C MET A 89 11.42 9.11 -13.10
N ALA A 90 11.47 8.99 -11.78
CA ALA A 90 12.70 9.16 -11.01
C ALA A 90 13.75 8.10 -11.37
N LEU A 91 13.35 6.83 -11.54
CA LEU A 91 14.25 5.77 -11.99
C LEU A 91 14.91 6.10 -13.34
N LYS A 92 14.15 6.62 -14.31
CA LYS A 92 14.71 7.10 -15.58
C LYS A 92 15.64 8.29 -15.37
N LYS A 93 15.20 9.28 -14.60
CA LYS A 93 15.95 10.54 -14.38
C LYS A 93 17.29 10.30 -13.67
N TYR A 94 17.38 9.29 -12.83
CA TYR A 94 18.56 8.97 -12.03
C TYR A 94 19.36 7.79 -12.60
N ASP A 95 19.04 7.35 -13.83
CA ASP A 95 19.76 6.32 -14.59
C ASP A 95 19.89 4.97 -13.87
N PHE A 96 18.81 4.53 -13.21
CA PHE A 96 18.75 3.20 -12.60
C PHE A 96 18.67 2.10 -13.65
N GLU A 97 19.47 1.04 -13.44
CA GLU A 97 19.59 -0.10 -14.34
C GLU A 97 18.68 -1.29 -13.94
N PRO A 98 18.40 -2.26 -14.83
CA PRO A 98 17.66 -3.46 -14.50
C PRO A 98 18.22 -4.22 -13.28
N GLY A 99 17.38 -4.46 -12.29
CA GLY A 99 17.76 -5.09 -11.03
C GLY A 99 18.03 -4.09 -9.89
N GLU A 100 18.14 -2.81 -10.20
CA GLU A 100 18.26 -1.72 -9.23
C GLU A 100 16.91 -1.04 -9.02
N GLY A 101 16.76 -0.35 -7.89
CA GLY A 101 15.55 0.38 -7.59
C GLY A 101 15.72 1.42 -6.50
N LEU A 102 14.63 2.06 -6.18
CA LEU A 102 14.57 3.11 -5.16
C LEU A 102 13.43 2.86 -4.16
N TYR A 103 13.56 3.42 -2.98
CA TYR A 103 12.45 3.60 -2.06
C TYR A 103 12.49 4.98 -1.40
N THR A 104 11.36 5.40 -0.90
CA THR A 104 11.24 6.64 -0.15
C THR A 104 10.24 6.49 1.00
N ASN A 105 10.35 7.36 2.01
CA ASN A 105 9.31 7.52 3.02
C ASN A 105 8.27 8.50 2.46
N MET A 106 7.19 7.97 1.91
CA MET A 106 6.08 8.76 1.40
C MET A 106 5.13 9.15 2.53
N ASN A 107 4.70 10.39 2.51
CA ASN A 107 3.58 10.89 3.32
C ASN A 107 2.50 11.40 2.38
N ALA A 108 1.25 10.98 2.61
CA ALA A 108 0.10 11.39 1.82
C ALA A 108 -1.05 11.84 2.70
N ILE A 109 -1.94 12.65 2.15
CA ILE A 109 -3.17 13.08 2.82
C ILE A 109 -4.34 12.68 1.94
N ARG A 110 -5.16 11.77 2.46
CA ARG A 110 -6.42 11.33 1.87
C ARG A 110 -7.57 11.99 2.62
N ARG A 111 -7.91 13.20 2.22
CA ARG A 111 -8.88 14.06 2.94
C ARG A 111 -10.30 13.53 2.98
N ASP A 112 -10.66 12.66 2.04
CA ASP A 112 -12.00 12.06 1.92
C ASP A 112 -12.05 10.62 2.48
N GLU A 113 -10.99 10.18 3.19
CA GLU A 113 -10.91 8.85 3.77
C GLU A 113 -11.95 8.66 4.89
N GLU A 114 -12.60 7.51 4.88
CA GLU A 114 -13.46 7.10 5.98
C GLU A 114 -12.62 6.52 7.12
N LEU A 115 -12.62 7.24 8.26
CA LEU A 115 -11.75 6.90 9.38
C LEU A 115 -12.33 5.72 10.18
N ASP A 116 -11.48 4.72 10.44
CA ASP A 116 -11.81 3.54 11.25
C ASP A 116 -10.55 2.99 11.93
N ASN A 117 -10.59 1.72 12.39
CA ASN A 117 -9.42 1.08 13.02
C ASN A 117 -8.20 0.98 12.10
N LEU A 118 -8.41 0.88 10.78
CA LEU A 118 -7.38 0.60 9.78
C LEU A 118 -7.04 1.82 8.91
N HIS A 119 -7.95 2.80 8.82
CA HIS A 119 -7.86 3.93 7.90
C HIS A 119 -7.68 5.26 8.63
N SER A 120 -6.71 6.04 8.18
CA SER A 120 -6.41 7.40 8.62
C SER A 120 -6.37 8.34 7.43
N CYS A 121 -6.72 9.60 7.63
CA CYS A 121 -6.52 10.64 6.60
C CYS A 121 -5.03 10.88 6.29
N TYR A 122 -4.12 10.49 7.19
CA TYR A 122 -2.68 10.51 6.98
C TYR A 122 -2.19 9.11 6.63
N VAL A 123 -1.49 8.97 5.51
CA VAL A 123 -0.92 7.71 5.02
C VAL A 123 0.61 7.84 4.96
N ASP A 124 1.29 6.87 5.56
CA ASP A 124 2.74 6.74 5.50
C ASP A 124 3.16 5.40 4.92
N GLN A 125 4.03 5.41 3.90
CA GLN A 125 4.47 4.20 3.22
C GLN A 125 5.99 4.22 2.98
N TRP A 126 6.62 3.03 3.02
CA TRP A 126 7.80 2.80 2.20
C TRP A 126 7.32 2.58 0.78
N ASP A 127 7.44 3.62 -0.02
CA ASP A 127 7.00 3.59 -1.40
C ASP A 127 8.20 3.29 -2.30
N TRP A 128 8.16 2.19 -3.04
CA TRP A 128 9.31 1.62 -3.74
C TRP A 128 9.02 1.31 -5.20
N GLU A 129 10.08 1.28 -6.01
CA GLU A 129 10.02 0.97 -7.43
C GLU A 129 11.35 0.39 -7.89
N LYS A 130 11.34 -0.69 -8.68
CA LYS A 130 12.51 -1.39 -9.17
C LYS A 130 12.46 -1.58 -10.68
N VAL A 131 13.57 -1.35 -11.39
CA VAL A 131 13.66 -1.60 -12.82
C VAL A 131 13.74 -3.10 -13.08
N ILE A 132 12.94 -3.57 -14.03
CA ILE A 132 12.95 -4.94 -14.53
C ILE A 132 13.14 -4.95 -16.05
N ARG A 133 13.55 -6.08 -16.62
CA ARG A 133 13.59 -6.23 -18.07
C ARG A 133 12.16 -6.53 -18.59
N LYS A 134 11.91 -6.24 -19.85
CA LYS A 134 10.61 -6.54 -20.48
C LYS A 134 10.22 -8.01 -20.37
N VAL A 135 11.20 -8.92 -20.47
CA VAL A 135 10.99 -10.38 -20.34
C VAL A 135 10.61 -10.82 -18.91
N ASP A 136 10.93 -10.00 -17.91
CA ASP A 136 10.63 -10.28 -16.50
C ASP A 136 9.19 -9.81 -16.11
N ARG A 137 8.41 -9.25 -17.03
CA ARG A 137 6.99 -8.91 -16.82
C ARG A 137 6.14 -10.19 -16.79
N THR A 138 6.25 -10.93 -15.71
CA THR A 138 5.59 -12.23 -15.53
C THR A 138 4.99 -12.37 -14.13
N GLU A 139 3.98 -13.24 -14.02
CA GLU A 139 3.38 -13.59 -12.73
C GLU A 139 4.40 -14.22 -11.78
N GLU A 140 5.38 -14.97 -12.30
CA GLU A 140 6.44 -15.57 -11.49
C GLU A 140 7.37 -14.50 -10.88
N THR A 141 7.73 -13.47 -11.63
CA THR A 141 8.48 -12.31 -11.10
C THR A 141 7.71 -11.62 -9.99
N LEU A 142 6.40 -11.41 -10.18
CA LEU A 142 5.53 -10.82 -9.17
C LEU A 142 5.52 -11.68 -7.89
N LYS A 143 5.23 -12.98 -8.02
CA LYS A 143 5.18 -13.92 -6.88
C LYS A 143 6.52 -14.03 -6.14
N THR A 144 7.63 -14.05 -6.88
CA THR A 144 8.98 -14.07 -6.28
C THR A 144 9.23 -12.80 -5.47
N THR A 145 8.86 -11.64 -5.99
CA THR A 145 9.00 -10.36 -5.28
C THR A 145 8.15 -10.33 -4.01
N VAL A 146 6.91 -10.81 -4.08
CA VAL A 146 6.00 -10.91 -2.92
C VAL A 146 6.60 -11.81 -1.84
N ARG A 147 7.16 -12.97 -2.20
CA ARG A 147 7.82 -13.87 -1.23
C ARG A 147 9.03 -13.22 -0.58
N HIS A 148 9.80 -12.39 -1.29
CA HIS A 148 10.91 -11.66 -0.69
C HIS A 148 10.40 -10.64 0.35
N ILE A 149 9.38 -9.87 0.02
CA ILE A 149 8.75 -8.92 0.96
C ILE A 149 8.18 -9.65 2.18
N PHE A 150 7.45 -10.75 1.95
CA PHE A 150 6.90 -11.57 3.02
C PHE A 150 7.99 -12.08 3.99
N LYS A 151 9.11 -12.58 3.46
CA LYS A 151 10.24 -13.05 4.29
C LYS A 151 10.84 -11.94 5.16
N ILE A 152 10.92 -10.71 4.64
CA ILE A 152 11.40 -9.57 5.42
C ILE A 152 10.40 -9.26 6.55
N ILE A 153 9.10 -9.25 6.28
CA ILE A 153 8.05 -9.04 7.29
C ILE A 153 8.10 -10.16 8.36
N LYS A 154 8.25 -11.42 7.92
CA LYS A 154 8.39 -12.57 8.83
C LYS A 154 9.65 -12.47 9.70
N HIS A 155 10.75 -12.00 9.14
CA HIS A 155 11.96 -11.71 9.93
C HIS A 155 11.71 -10.60 10.96
N MET A 156 10.97 -9.56 10.60
CA MET A 156 10.62 -8.49 11.55
C MET A 156 9.75 -8.97 12.71
N GLU A 157 8.85 -9.94 12.49
CA GLU A 157 8.11 -10.58 13.58
C GLU A 157 9.05 -11.22 14.60
N HIS A 158 10.08 -11.94 14.14
CA HIS A 158 11.11 -12.51 15.04
C HIS A 158 11.90 -11.44 15.79
N GLU A 159 12.29 -10.37 15.12
CA GLU A 159 13.03 -9.25 15.71
C GLU A 159 12.21 -8.54 16.80
N VAL A 160 10.92 -8.31 16.57
CA VAL A 160 10.00 -7.72 17.57
C VAL A 160 9.82 -8.65 18.75
N TRP A 161 9.55 -9.95 18.51
CA TRP A 161 9.39 -10.95 19.56
C TRP A 161 10.64 -11.13 20.42
N TYR A 162 11.84 -11.03 19.84
CA TYR A 162 13.09 -11.12 20.59
C TYR A 162 13.25 -9.96 21.58
N LYS A 163 12.78 -8.77 21.23
CA LYS A 163 12.81 -7.58 22.10
C LYS A 163 11.67 -7.54 23.10
N ASP A 164 10.51 -8.01 22.70
CA ASP A 164 9.31 -8.09 23.51
C ASP A 164 8.71 -9.50 23.43
N PRO A 165 9.05 -10.39 24.38
CA PRO A 165 8.53 -11.75 24.40
C PRO A 165 7.00 -11.85 24.64
N GLN A 166 6.33 -10.74 24.98
CA GLN A 166 4.87 -10.70 25.08
C GLN A 166 4.21 -10.50 23.70
N ALA A 167 4.99 -9.99 22.71
CA ALA A 167 4.53 -9.94 21.34
C ALA A 167 4.26 -11.37 20.83
N VAL A 168 3.12 -11.55 20.21
CA VAL A 168 2.68 -12.86 19.72
C VAL A 168 3.20 -13.09 18.29
N LYS A 169 3.54 -14.33 17.97
CA LYS A 169 3.89 -14.74 16.61
C LYS A 169 2.64 -15.27 15.91
N HIS A 170 2.14 -14.53 14.95
CA HIS A 170 0.89 -14.84 14.24
C HIS A 170 1.11 -15.18 12.78
N LEU A 171 2.25 -14.75 12.21
CA LEU A 171 2.43 -14.84 10.77
C LEU A 171 2.68 -16.29 10.33
N PRO A 172 2.05 -16.75 9.23
CA PRO A 172 2.25 -18.09 8.70
C PRO A 172 3.68 -18.27 8.16
N ASP A 173 4.02 -19.49 7.73
CA ASP A 173 5.36 -19.80 7.21
C ASP A 173 5.54 -19.37 5.76
N ASP A 174 4.47 -19.19 4.99
CA ASP A 174 4.50 -18.73 3.60
C ASP A 174 3.25 -17.92 3.26
N VAL A 175 3.29 -17.21 2.14
CA VAL A 175 2.17 -16.45 1.58
C VAL A 175 1.38 -17.30 0.58
N THR A 176 0.05 -17.30 0.70
CA THR A 176 -0.84 -17.96 -0.24
C THR A 176 -1.21 -17.01 -1.38
N PHE A 177 -1.17 -17.51 -2.62
CA PHE A 177 -1.53 -16.74 -3.83
C PHE A 177 -2.91 -17.17 -4.32
N ILE A 178 -3.80 -16.20 -4.54
CA ILE A 178 -5.14 -16.42 -5.10
C ILE A 178 -5.51 -15.24 -6.00
N THR A 179 -6.23 -15.49 -7.09
CA THR A 179 -6.77 -14.43 -7.92
C THR A 179 -8.12 -13.96 -7.40
N THR A 180 -8.49 -12.74 -7.74
CA THR A 180 -9.82 -12.18 -7.40
C THR A 180 -10.95 -13.04 -7.97
N GLN A 181 -10.79 -13.63 -9.17
CA GLN A 181 -11.78 -14.53 -9.76
C GLN A 181 -11.90 -15.86 -9.00
N GLU A 182 -10.77 -16.50 -8.66
CA GLU A 182 -10.80 -17.73 -7.85
C GLU A 182 -11.46 -17.48 -6.48
N LEU A 183 -11.26 -16.28 -5.91
CA LEU A 183 -11.87 -15.89 -4.66
C LEU A 183 -13.39 -15.65 -4.81
N GLU A 184 -13.85 -15.06 -5.92
CA GLU A 184 -15.27 -14.93 -6.24
C GLU A 184 -15.92 -16.29 -6.45
N ASP A 185 -15.28 -17.18 -7.23
CA ASP A 185 -15.77 -18.53 -7.50
C ASP A 185 -15.92 -19.36 -6.22
N ARG A 186 -15.00 -19.14 -5.26
CA ARG A 186 -15.01 -19.83 -3.96
C ARG A 186 -16.12 -19.32 -3.02
N TYR A 187 -16.41 -18.02 -3.07
CA TYR A 187 -17.39 -17.38 -2.19
C TYR A 187 -18.33 -16.45 -2.98
N PRO A 188 -19.17 -17.00 -3.88
CA PRO A 188 -19.95 -16.20 -4.83
C PRO A 188 -20.97 -15.26 -4.14
N ASP A 189 -21.52 -15.66 -3.00
CA ASP A 189 -22.55 -14.90 -2.27
C ASP A 189 -21.98 -13.89 -1.27
N LYS A 190 -20.65 -13.71 -1.25
CA LYS A 190 -19.95 -12.81 -0.31
C LYS A 190 -19.52 -11.52 -1.00
N THR A 191 -19.50 -10.44 -0.23
CA THR A 191 -18.90 -9.17 -0.66
C THR A 191 -17.37 -9.32 -0.79
N PRO A 192 -16.69 -8.48 -1.58
CA PRO A 192 -15.23 -8.50 -1.67
C PRO A 192 -14.52 -8.52 -0.32
N LYS A 193 -14.93 -7.64 0.61
CA LYS A 193 -14.33 -7.58 1.96
C LYS A 193 -14.57 -8.81 2.81
N GLU A 194 -15.76 -9.42 2.73
CA GLU A 194 -16.02 -10.70 3.40
C GLU A 194 -15.17 -11.82 2.82
N ARG A 195 -14.96 -11.84 1.48
CA ARG A 195 -14.10 -12.81 0.80
C ARG A 195 -12.66 -12.70 1.27
N GLU A 196 -12.12 -11.46 1.36
CA GLU A 196 -10.79 -11.18 1.91
C GLU A 196 -10.64 -11.69 3.34
N ASN A 197 -11.60 -11.37 4.21
CA ASN A 197 -11.60 -11.81 5.60
C ASN A 197 -11.59 -13.34 5.71
N LEU A 198 -12.43 -14.03 4.94
CA LEU A 198 -12.53 -15.49 4.98
C LEU A 198 -11.22 -16.17 4.54
N ILE A 199 -10.66 -15.74 3.41
CA ILE A 199 -9.46 -16.37 2.86
C ILE A 199 -8.22 -16.03 3.69
N THR A 200 -8.11 -14.80 4.19
CA THR A 200 -6.97 -14.38 4.99
C THR A 200 -7.01 -15.03 6.38
N LYS A 201 -8.21 -15.22 6.95
CA LYS A 201 -8.39 -15.99 8.19
C LYS A 201 -7.94 -17.44 8.06
N GLU A 202 -8.21 -18.05 6.90
CA GLU A 202 -7.84 -19.46 6.64
C GLU A 202 -6.33 -19.65 6.48
N TYR A 203 -5.65 -18.72 5.81
CA TYR A 203 -4.22 -18.88 5.45
C TYR A 203 -3.26 -17.98 6.24
N GLY A 204 -3.76 -17.03 7.02
CA GLY A 204 -2.95 -16.06 7.79
C GLY A 204 -2.29 -14.97 6.96
N CYS A 205 -1.83 -15.28 5.74
CA CYS A 205 -1.32 -14.31 4.78
C CYS A 205 -1.67 -14.71 3.35
N VAL A 206 -2.21 -13.76 2.60
CA VAL A 206 -2.66 -13.96 1.21
C VAL A 206 -2.13 -12.82 0.33
N PHE A 207 -1.65 -13.17 -0.86
CA PHE A 207 -1.47 -12.21 -1.94
C PHE A 207 -2.64 -12.35 -2.92
N LEU A 208 -3.56 -11.39 -2.86
CA LEU A 208 -4.75 -11.32 -3.69
C LEU A 208 -4.39 -10.67 -5.03
N MET A 209 -4.43 -11.45 -6.13
CA MET A 209 -3.94 -11.04 -7.45
C MET A 209 -5.05 -10.60 -8.40
N LYS A 210 -4.64 -9.81 -9.41
CA LYS A 210 -5.46 -9.40 -10.57
C LYS A 210 -6.64 -8.51 -10.18
N ILE A 211 -6.32 -7.45 -9.44
CA ILE A 211 -7.27 -6.42 -9.01
C ILE A 211 -7.41 -5.36 -10.10
N GLY A 212 -8.64 -4.88 -10.35
CA GLY A 212 -8.96 -3.75 -11.22
C GLY A 212 -9.83 -4.08 -12.42
N ASP A 213 -9.73 -5.28 -12.99
CA ASP A 213 -10.60 -5.69 -14.10
C ASP A 213 -11.92 -6.27 -13.57
N LYS A 214 -12.94 -6.33 -14.42
CA LYS A 214 -14.24 -6.93 -14.09
C LYS A 214 -14.11 -8.44 -13.97
N LEU A 215 -14.76 -8.98 -12.94
CA LEU A 215 -14.92 -10.41 -12.71
C LEU A 215 -16.06 -11.01 -13.55
N ALA A 216 -16.27 -12.31 -13.44
CA ALA A 216 -17.35 -13.01 -14.15
C ALA A 216 -18.75 -12.49 -13.77
N SER A 217 -18.92 -11.96 -12.55
CA SER A 217 -20.13 -11.26 -12.10
C SER A 217 -20.43 -9.95 -12.86
N GLY A 218 -19.42 -9.38 -13.53
CA GLY A 218 -19.49 -8.10 -14.21
C GLY A 218 -19.02 -6.90 -13.39
N GLU A 219 -18.72 -7.07 -12.11
CA GLU A 219 -18.17 -6.06 -11.21
C GLU A 219 -16.70 -6.35 -10.88
N PRO A 220 -15.85 -5.35 -10.62
CA PRO A 220 -14.50 -5.60 -10.14
C PRO A 220 -14.51 -6.05 -8.68
N HIS A 221 -13.45 -6.73 -8.24
CA HIS A 221 -13.27 -7.04 -6.82
C HIS A 221 -13.08 -5.75 -6.01
N ASP A 222 -12.18 -4.91 -6.48
CA ASP A 222 -11.91 -3.57 -5.93
C ASP A 222 -11.45 -2.63 -7.05
N GLY A 223 -11.48 -1.31 -6.76
CA GLY A 223 -10.94 -0.28 -7.65
C GLY A 223 -9.42 -0.35 -7.75
N ARG A 224 -8.89 -0.08 -8.94
CA ARG A 224 -7.46 0.10 -9.17
C ARG A 224 -7.24 1.14 -10.26
N ALA A 225 -6.43 2.16 -9.97
CA ALA A 225 -6.08 3.17 -10.97
C ALA A 225 -5.54 2.50 -12.25
N PRO A 226 -5.94 2.98 -13.45
CA PRO A 226 -5.61 2.31 -14.70
C PRO A 226 -4.22 2.63 -15.22
N ASP A 227 -3.48 3.54 -14.60
CA ASP A 227 -2.32 4.19 -15.20
C ASP A 227 -0.98 3.92 -14.52
N TYR A 228 -0.93 2.98 -13.57
CA TYR A 228 0.36 2.54 -13.02
C TYR A 228 0.47 1.02 -12.87
N ASP A 229 -0.42 0.30 -12.19
CA ASP A 229 -0.37 -1.16 -12.08
C ASP A 229 -1.02 -1.86 -13.28
N ASP A 230 -0.35 -2.89 -13.82
CA ASP A 230 -0.97 -3.80 -14.77
C ASP A 230 -1.98 -4.69 -14.02
N TRP A 231 -3.27 -4.60 -14.37
CA TRP A 231 -4.36 -5.30 -13.68
C TRP A 231 -4.24 -6.83 -13.75
N GLN A 232 -3.42 -7.36 -14.64
CA GLN A 232 -3.15 -8.79 -14.72
C GLN A 232 -1.90 -9.21 -13.93
N LEU A 233 -1.10 -8.24 -13.44
CA LEU A 233 0.20 -8.45 -12.80
C LEU A 233 0.35 -7.63 -11.52
N ASN A 234 -0.72 -7.48 -10.76
CA ASN A 234 -0.77 -6.75 -9.50
C ASN A 234 -1.43 -7.57 -8.39
N GLY A 235 -1.43 -7.03 -7.21
CA GLY A 235 -2.19 -7.55 -6.07
C GLY A 235 -1.84 -6.86 -4.77
N ASP A 236 -2.53 -7.31 -3.71
CA ASP A 236 -2.39 -6.79 -2.36
C ASP A 236 -1.96 -7.91 -1.40
N ILE A 237 -0.99 -7.60 -0.52
CA ILE A 237 -0.59 -8.49 0.57
C ILE A 237 -1.50 -8.21 1.76
N LEU A 238 -2.31 -9.19 2.10
CA LEU A 238 -3.25 -9.17 3.21
C LEU A 238 -2.73 -10.09 4.31
N PHE A 239 -2.68 -9.60 5.55
CA PHE A 239 -2.41 -10.40 6.74
C PHE A 239 -3.66 -10.48 7.60
N TRP A 240 -3.85 -11.62 8.26
CA TRP A 240 -4.87 -11.74 9.29
C TRP A 240 -4.44 -10.97 10.54
N HIS A 241 -5.32 -10.13 11.05
CA HIS A 241 -5.12 -9.39 12.29
C HIS A 241 -6.00 -9.99 13.38
N ASP A 242 -5.39 -10.76 14.28
CA ASP A 242 -6.12 -11.55 15.27
C ASP A 242 -6.97 -10.69 16.21
N THR A 243 -6.40 -9.61 16.74
CA THR A 243 -7.11 -8.69 17.66
C THR A 243 -8.34 -8.05 17.04
N LEU A 244 -8.33 -7.76 15.73
CA LEU A 244 -9.47 -7.16 15.04
C LEU A 244 -10.37 -8.17 14.31
N ASP A 245 -9.99 -9.44 14.28
CA ASP A 245 -10.69 -10.52 13.53
C ASP A 245 -10.99 -10.10 12.08
N CYS A 246 -10.00 -9.51 11.39
CA CYS A 246 -10.15 -9.03 10.01
C CYS A 246 -8.85 -9.11 9.19
N ALA A 247 -8.99 -9.05 7.87
CA ALA A 247 -7.87 -8.89 6.95
C ALA A 247 -7.33 -7.46 7.01
N LEU A 248 -6.01 -7.34 7.13
CA LEU A 248 -5.26 -6.08 7.11
C LEU A 248 -4.37 -6.03 5.89
N GLU A 249 -4.63 -5.11 4.96
CA GLU A 249 -3.76 -4.83 3.82
C GLU A 249 -2.49 -4.11 4.28
N ILE A 250 -1.34 -4.75 4.06
CA ILE A 250 -0.03 -4.19 4.39
C ILE A 250 0.63 -3.55 3.17
N SER A 251 0.43 -4.10 1.99
CA SER A 251 1.06 -3.62 0.77
C SER A 251 0.16 -3.82 -0.43
N SER A 252 0.11 -2.78 -1.28
CA SER A 252 -0.41 -2.84 -2.63
C SER A 252 0.76 -2.70 -3.60
N MET A 253 0.87 -3.60 -4.60
CA MET A 253 2.01 -3.64 -5.51
C MET A 253 1.68 -4.30 -6.84
N GLY A 254 2.52 -4.05 -7.85
CA GLY A 254 2.37 -4.70 -9.15
C GLY A 254 3.55 -4.47 -10.09
N ILE A 255 3.62 -5.29 -11.12
CA ILE A 255 4.38 -4.96 -12.32
C ILE A 255 3.61 -3.84 -13.01
N ARG A 256 4.34 -2.78 -13.34
CA ARG A 256 3.70 -1.58 -13.88
C ARG A 256 3.25 -1.78 -15.32
N VAL A 257 2.22 -1.02 -15.73
CA VAL A 257 1.72 -1.05 -17.10
C VAL A 257 2.83 -0.87 -18.13
N ASP A 258 2.73 -1.59 -19.25
CA ASP A 258 3.46 -1.28 -20.48
C ASP A 258 2.57 -0.43 -21.43
N GLU A 259 3.07 -0.17 -22.63
CA GLU A 259 2.40 0.64 -23.63
C GLU A 259 1.02 0.06 -24.01
N LYS A 260 0.89 -1.27 -24.01
CA LYS A 260 -0.34 -1.98 -24.40
C LYS A 260 -1.34 -2.04 -23.26
N SER A 261 -0.90 -2.43 -22.06
CA SER A 261 -1.78 -2.52 -20.89
C SER A 261 -2.27 -1.14 -20.47
N LEU A 262 -1.41 -0.09 -20.51
CA LEU A 262 -1.85 1.29 -20.28
C LEU A 262 -2.98 1.70 -21.26
N ALA A 263 -2.76 1.53 -22.57
CA ALA A 263 -3.75 1.91 -23.58
C ALA A 263 -5.09 1.18 -23.38
N SER A 264 -5.03 -0.12 -23.03
CA SER A 264 -6.21 -0.94 -22.75
C SER A 264 -6.95 -0.50 -21.50
N GLN A 265 -6.22 -0.30 -20.39
CA GLN A 265 -6.78 0.05 -19.08
C GLN A 265 -7.40 1.45 -19.08
N LEU A 266 -6.77 2.45 -19.71
CA LEU A 266 -7.35 3.79 -19.87
C LEU A 266 -8.68 3.74 -20.62
N LYS A 267 -8.77 2.90 -21.67
CA LYS A 267 -10.02 2.71 -22.42
C LYS A 267 -11.09 2.04 -21.55
N LYS A 268 -10.76 0.96 -20.82
CA LYS A 268 -11.69 0.26 -19.92
C LYS A 268 -12.21 1.17 -18.82
N ALA A 269 -11.34 2.04 -18.28
CA ALA A 269 -11.67 3.00 -17.22
C ALA A 269 -12.36 4.29 -17.76
N GLY A 270 -12.50 4.47 -19.08
CA GLY A 270 -13.13 5.66 -19.66
C GLY A 270 -12.36 6.97 -19.47
N CYS A 271 -11.04 6.89 -19.31
CA CYS A 271 -10.17 8.06 -19.08
C CYS A 271 -9.04 8.16 -20.14
N GLU A 272 -9.39 7.96 -21.41
CA GLU A 272 -8.44 8.00 -22.53
C GLU A 272 -7.80 9.39 -22.75
N ASP A 273 -8.42 10.45 -22.27
CA ASP A 273 -7.90 11.82 -22.26
C ASP A 273 -6.56 11.93 -21.51
N ARG A 274 -6.30 11.07 -20.51
CA ARG A 274 -5.03 11.02 -19.78
C ARG A 274 -3.83 10.68 -20.68
N ARG A 275 -4.03 10.11 -21.87
CA ARG A 275 -2.97 9.86 -22.86
C ARG A 275 -2.20 11.11 -23.23
N GLU A 276 -2.84 12.30 -23.13
CA GLU A 276 -2.24 13.59 -23.44
C GLU A 276 -1.33 14.13 -22.32
N LEU A 277 -1.38 13.56 -21.12
CA LEU A 277 -0.54 14.00 -20.01
C LEU A 277 0.93 13.60 -20.22
N PRO A 278 1.89 14.39 -19.73
CA PRO A 278 3.33 14.16 -19.97
C PRO A 278 3.82 12.76 -19.62
N TYR A 279 3.48 12.26 -18.43
CA TYR A 279 3.86 10.91 -17.98
C TYR A 279 3.32 9.81 -18.94
N HIS A 280 2.05 9.92 -19.33
CA HIS A 280 1.41 8.91 -20.17
C HIS A 280 1.98 8.90 -21.58
N LYS A 281 2.30 10.07 -22.14
CA LYS A 281 3.00 10.18 -23.42
C LYS A 281 4.35 9.49 -23.41
N MET A 282 5.18 9.76 -22.39
CA MET A 282 6.49 9.13 -22.24
C MET A 282 6.35 7.60 -22.18
N LEU A 283 5.37 7.09 -21.44
CA LEU A 283 5.15 5.65 -21.29
C LEU A 283 4.70 5.04 -22.62
N LEU A 284 3.72 5.64 -23.30
CA LEU A 284 3.19 5.15 -24.58
C LEU A 284 4.24 5.17 -25.71
N HIS A 285 5.23 6.06 -25.64
CA HIS A 285 6.37 6.11 -26.56
C HIS A 285 7.53 5.18 -26.15
N GLY A 286 7.39 4.39 -25.07
CA GLY A 286 8.43 3.48 -24.62
C GLY A 286 9.67 4.17 -24.02
N GLU A 287 9.50 5.40 -23.54
CA GLU A 287 10.61 6.19 -22.97
C GLU A 287 10.88 5.89 -21.50
N LEU A 288 9.98 5.23 -20.79
CA LEU A 288 10.11 4.88 -19.38
C LEU A 288 10.57 3.42 -19.21
N PRO A 289 11.37 3.09 -18.17
CA PRO A 289 11.79 1.71 -17.91
C PRO A 289 10.58 0.84 -17.56
N TYR A 290 10.66 -0.46 -17.81
CA TYR A 290 9.73 -1.44 -17.24
C TYR A 290 10.07 -1.61 -15.77
N THR A 291 9.04 -1.64 -14.91
CA THR A 291 9.24 -1.63 -13.48
C THR A 291 8.24 -2.52 -12.75
N ILE A 292 8.61 -2.90 -11.53
CA ILE A 292 7.75 -3.45 -10.49
C ILE A 292 7.85 -2.54 -9.28
N GLY A 293 6.75 -2.29 -8.60
CA GLY A 293 6.77 -1.41 -7.43
C GLY A 293 5.51 -1.50 -6.62
N GLY A 294 5.50 -0.78 -5.50
CA GLY A 294 4.39 -0.78 -4.56
C GLY A 294 4.61 0.17 -3.40
N GLY A 295 3.67 0.16 -2.48
CA GLY A 295 3.76 0.84 -1.20
C GLY A 295 3.55 -0.16 -0.07
N ILE A 296 4.37 -0.08 0.97
CA ILE A 296 4.21 -0.85 2.21
C ILE A 296 3.83 0.14 3.32
N GLY A 297 2.64 -0.03 3.91
CA GLY A 297 2.15 0.85 4.96
C GLY A 297 3.02 0.79 6.21
N GLN A 298 3.70 1.88 6.57
CA GLN A 298 4.60 1.92 7.74
C GLN A 298 3.81 1.74 9.04
N SER A 299 2.74 2.51 9.20
CA SER A 299 1.88 2.43 10.38
C SER A 299 1.11 1.10 10.43
N ARG A 300 0.61 0.61 9.29
CA ARG A 300 -0.07 -0.70 9.25
C ARG A 300 0.87 -1.86 9.60
N LEU A 301 2.14 -1.83 9.16
CA LEU A 301 3.12 -2.83 9.55
C LEU A 301 3.42 -2.76 11.06
N CYS A 302 3.56 -1.56 11.64
CA CYS A 302 3.71 -1.41 13.09
C CYS A 302 2.46 -1.94 13.84
N MET A 303 1.26 -1.64 13.31
CA MET A 303 0.00 -2.12 13.87
C MET A 303 -0.06 -3.66 13.91
N LEU A 304 0.30 -4.32 12.80
CA LEU A 304 0.36 -5.78 12.69
C LEU A 304 1.36 -6.38 13.68
N LEU A 305 2.61 -5.90 13.67
CA LEU A 305 3.70 -6.49 14.46
C LEU A 305 3.58 -6.22 15.96
N LEU A 306 2.87 -5.17 16.37
CA LEU A 306 2.60 -4.82 17.76
C LEU A 306 1.18 -5.18 18.20
N ASP A 307 0.42 -5.86 17.36
CA ASP A 307 -0.97 -6.29 17.58
C ASP A 307 -1.86 -5.17 18.13
N ARG A 308 -1.84 -4.00 17.47
CA ARG A 308 -2.59 -2.81 17.91
C ARG A 308 -3.99 -2.77 17.31
N ALA A 309 -4.98 -2.55 18.17
CA ALA A 309 -6.40 -2.51 17.78
C ALA A 309 -6.81 -1.30 16.92
N HIS A 310 -5.92 -0.32 16.71
CA HIS A 310 -6.22 0.88 15.93
C HIS A 310 -4.94 1.48 15.36
N VAL A 311 -4.98 1.92 14.10
CA VAL A 311 -3.82 2.56 13.44
C VAL A 311 -3.35 3.82 14.18
N GLY A 312 -4.26 4.55 14.82
CA GLY A 312 -3.94 5.69 15.68
C GLY A 312 -3.10 5.36 16.91
N ALA A 313 -3.00 4.09 17.31
CA ALA A 313 -2.11 3.68 18.39
C ALA A 313 -0.63 3.65 17.97
N VAL A 314 -0.36 3.67 16.66
CA VAL A 314 1.00 3.66 16.07
C VAL A 314 1.26 4.84 15.14
N GLN A 315 0.28 5.74 14.97
CA GLN A 315 0.35 6.89 14.09
C GLN A 315 -0.33 8.10 14.73
N ALA A 316 0.42 9.18 14.95
CA ALA A 316 -0.18 10.44 15.34
C ALA A 316 -0.95 11.04 14.15
N SER A 317 -2.25 11.24 14.30
CA SER A 317 -3.16 11.76 13.29
C SER A 317 -4.31 12.54 13.92
N LEU A 318 -5.34 12.86 13.13
CA LEU A 318 -6.56 13.52 13.60
C LEU A 318 -7.71 12.52 13.65
N TRP A 319 -8.42 12.50 14.77
CA TRP A 319 -9.55 11.60 15.02
C TRP A 319 -10.74 12.40 15.55
N PRO A 320 -11.99 12.03 15.17
CA PRO A 320 -13.18 12.58 15.75
C PRO A 320 -13.20 12.40 17.28
N GLU A 321 -13.72 13.36 18.03
CA GLU A 321 -13.72 13.28 19.51
C GLU A 321 -14.53 12.06 20.03
N GLU A 322 -15.63 11.74 19.36
CA GLU A 322 -16.41 10.53 19.68
C GLU A 322 -15.56 9.26 19.57
N MET A 323 -14.75 9.13 18.48
CA MET A 323 -13.84 8.01 18.28
C MET A 323 -12.76 7.96 19.37
N ARG A 324 -12.17 9.12 19.73
CA ARG A 324 -11.19 9.24 20.80
C ARG A 324 -11.73 8.79 22.15
N GLN A 325 -12.96 9.19 22.45
CA GLN A 325 -13.63 8.81 23.68
C GLN A 325 -13.90 7.31 23.71
N THR A 326 -14.50 6.76 22.65
CA THR A 326 -14.77 5.33 22.54
C THR A 326 -13.49 4.48 22.67
N CYS A 327 -12.42 4.90 22.01
CA CYS A 327 -11.11 4.22 22.14
C CYS A 327 -10.59 4.23 23.58
N ARG A 328 -10.66 5.39 24.29
CA ARG A 328 -10.24 5.48 25.69
C ARG A 328 -11.05 4.56 26.62
N GLU A 329 -12.36 4.42 26.39
CA GLU A 329 -13.25 3.57 27.19
C GLU A 329 -12.96 2.06 27.00
N HIS A 330 -12.19 1.69 25.94
CA HIS A 330 -11.83 0.33 25.59
C HIS A 330 -10.30 0.11 25.62
N ASP A 331 -9.56 0.90 26.40
CA ASP A 331 -8.11 0.80 26.57
C ASP A 331 -7.29 0.93 25.27
N ILE A 332 -7.89 1.47 24.19
CA ILE A 332 -7.22 1.78 22.94
C ILE A 332 -6.63 3.19 23.01
N ILE A 333 -5.31 3.29 23.20
CA ILE A 333 -4.61 4.55 23.34
C ILE A 333 -4.23 5.08 21.94
N LEU A 334 -4.77 6.23 21.55
CA LEU A 334 -4.40 6.94 20.31
C LEU A 334 -3.28 7.95 20.61
N LEU A 335 -2.27 8.02 19.71
CA LEU A 335 -1.10 8.92 19.82
C LEU A 335 -1.45 10.38 19.56
#